data_91dd5eadc78f215ce654bfc384c0e552
#
_entry.id   91dd5eadc78f215ce654bfc384c0e552
#
_cell.length_a   1.000
_cell.length_b   1.000
_cell.length_c   1.000
_cell.angle_alpha   90.00
_cell.angle_beta   90.00
_cell.angle_gamma   90.00
#
_symmetry.space_group_name_H-M   'P 1'
#
loop_
_entity.id
_entity.type
_entity.pdbx_description
1 polymer ?
#
loop_
_entity_poly.entity_id
_entity_poly.type
_entity_poly.pdbx_seq_one_letter_code
_entity_poly.pdbx_strand_id
1 'polypeptide(L)'
;METEKDIRWKQRFNNYRRALKQLTDAVEIVSKQLYSEHQYNIIREGLIQCFEFSHELAWKVMKDYAEHQGLMEIFGSRDAIRYSLRLGLIDDGLWMDTIKDRNVTSHHYDDETASTIESHIINIYYPLFVKFEKVMLEKMEE
;
A
#
# COMPACT_ATOMS: atom_id res chain seq x y z
N MET A 1 14.61 -12.56 -22.02
CA MET A 1 13.37 -13.38 -21.96
C MET A 1 12.74 -13.27 -20.58
N GLU A 2 11.45 -13.02 -20.53
CA GLU A 2 10.75 -12.94 -19.25
C GLU A 2 10.58 -14.33 -18.62
N THR A 3 10.86 -14.42 -17.33
CA THR A 3 10.63 -15.64 -16.56
C THR A 3 9.23 -15.60 -15.93
N GLU A 4 8.80 -16.73 -15.39
CA GLU A 4 7.53 -16.82 -14.64
C GLU A 4 7.52 -15.85 -13.45
N LYS A 5 8.66 -15.69 -12.76
CA LYS A 5 8.79 -14.77 -11.64
C LYS A 5 8.69 -13.30 -12.09
N ASP A 6 9.24 -12.97 -13.25
CA ASP A 6 9.10 -11.65 -13.87
C ASP A 6 7.63 -11.32 -14.11
N ILE A 7 6.94 -12.25 -14.75
CA ILE A 7 5.53 -12.07 -15.09
C ILE A 7 4.71 -11.89 -13.81
N ARG A 8 5.00 -12.68 -12.79
CA ARG A 8 4.25 -12.64 -11.53
C ARG A 8 4.31 -11.27 -10.85
N TRP A 9 5.51 -10.71 -10.69
CA TRP A 9 5.62 -9.43 -9.99
C TRP A 9 5.01 -8.29 -10.81
N LYS A 10 5.14 -8.34 -12.14
CA LYS A 10 4.56 -7.31 -13.01
C LYS A 10 3.05 -7.36 -13.00
N GLN A 11 2.45 -8.54 -13.02
CA GLN A 11 0.99 -8.68 -12.90
C GLN A 11 0.50 -8.19 -11.55
N ARG A 12 1.20 -8.53 -10.48
CA ARG A 12 0.87 -8.06 -9.14
C ARG A 12 0.97 -6.55 -9.05
N PHE A 13 2.01 -5.99 -9.65
CA PHE A 13 2.20 -4.55 -9.69
C PHE A 13 1.05 -3.85 -10.43
N ASN A 14 0.59 -4.40 -11.53
CA ASN A 14 -0.57 -3.84 -12.24
C ASN A 14 -1.82 -3.85 -11.35
N ASN A 15 -2.01 -4.88 -10.55
CA ASN A 15 -3.12 -4.93 -9.59
C ASN A 15 -2.94 -3.87 -8.51
N TYR A 16 -1.72 -3.67 -8.03
CA TYR A 16 -1.40 -2.63 -7.07
C TYR A 16 -1.74 -1.25 -7.62
N ARG A 17 -1.39 -0.98 -8.87
CA ARG A 17 -1.67 0.31 -9.49
C ARG A 17 -3.17 0.59 -9.56
N ARG A 18 -3.98 -0.42 -9.85
CA ARG A 18 -5.44 -0.25 -9.85
C ARG A 18 -5.97 0.05 -8.45
N ALA A 19 -5.46 -0.64 -7.45
CA ALA A 19 -5.86 -0.37 -6.06
C ALA A 19 -5.42 1.03 -5.63
N LEU A 20 -4.21 1.43 -6.00
CA LEU A 20 -3.69 2.76 -5.67
C LEU A 20 -4.52 3.87 -6.32
N LYS A 21 -5.00 3.66 -7.52
CA LYS A 21 -5.89 4.63 -8.18
C LYS A 21 -7.17 4.84 -7.37
N GLN A 22 -7.76 3.77 -6.86
CA GLN A 22 -8.94 3.88 -6.01
C GLN A 22 -8.62 4.60 -4.70
N LEU A 23 -7.46 4.31 -4.12
CA LEU A 23 -7.02 5.02 -2.92
C LEU A 23 -6.82 6.51 -3.22
N THR A 24 -6.23 6.84 -4.37
CA THR A 24 -6.05 8.22 -4.80
C THR A 24 -7.40 8.96 -4.85
N ASP A 25 -8.40 8.32 -5.44
CA ASP A 25 -9.74 8.91 -5.52
C ASP A 25 -10.34 9.13 -4.12
N ALA A 26 -10.18 8.15 -3.24
CA ALA A 26 -10.69 8.25 -1.86
C ALA A 26 -9.98 9.36 -1.08
N VAL A 27 -8.66 9.47 -1.23
CA VAL A 27 -7.87 10.53 -0.59
C VAL A 27 -8.33 11.90 -1.08
N GLU A 28 -8.59 12.04 -2.38
CA GLU A 28 -9.08 13.29 -2.96
C GLU A 28 -10.44 13.65 -2.39
N ILE A 29 -11.36 12.71 -2.33
CA ILE A 29 -12.72 12.95 -1.80
C ILE A 29 -12.64 13.43 -0.36
N VAL A 30 -11.85 12.79 0.48
CA VAL A 30 -11.73 13.17 1.89
C VAL A 30 -11.02 14.51 2.04
N SER A 31 -9.89 14.70 1.35
CA SER A 31 -9.08 15.91 1.48
C SER A 31 -9.81 17.16 1.00
N LYS A 32 -10.62 17.04 -0.05
CA LYS A 32 -11.39 18.14 -0.61
C LYS A 32 -12.81 18.22 -0.05
N GLN A 33 -13.14 17.34 0.89
CA GLN A 33 -14.46 17.28 1.52
C GLN A 33 -15.61 17.20 0.51
N LEU A 34 -15.45 16.33 -0.49
CA LEU A 34 -16.43 16.12 -1.55
C LEU A 34 -17.51 15.12 -1.12
N TYR A 35 -18.11 15.38 0.05
CA TYR A 35 -19.14 14.53 0.63
C TYR A 35 -20.02 15.35 1.56
N SER A 36 -21.25 14.88 1.80
CA SER A 36 -22.13 15.48 2.80
C SER A 36 -21.82 14.88 4.18
N GLU A 37 -22.21 15.61 5.22
CA GLU A 37 -21.92 15.20 6.60
C GLU A 37 -22.41 13.78 6.90
N HIS A 38 -23.60 13.42 6.44
CA HIS A 38 -24.14 12.09 6.71
C HIS A 38 -23.47 10.97 5.89
N GLN A 39 -22.67 11.31 4.89
CA GLN A 39 -21.90 10.34 4.09
C GLN A 39 -20.51 10.09 4.66
N TYR A 40 -20.06 10.92 5.58
CA TYR A 40 -18.67 10.89 6.04
C TYR A 40 -18.23 9.51 6.53
N ASN A 41 -19.03 8.83 7.35
CA ASN A 41 -18.64 7.53 7.89
C ASN A 41 -18.45 6.49 6.79
N ILE A 42 -19.31 6.49 5.78
CA ILE A 42 -19.19 5.57 4.64
C ILE A 42 -17.93 5.88 3.84
N ILE A 43 -17.67 7.17 3.60
CA ILE A 43 -16.49 7.62 2.85
C ILE A 43 -15.20 7.23 3.59
N ARG A 44 -15.17 7.45 4.90
CA ARG A 44 -14.00 7.09 5.73
C ARG A 44 -13.75 5.58 5.71
N GLU A 45 -14.81 4.78 5.82
CA GLU A 45 -14.70 3.31 5.72
C GLU A 45 -14.12 2.90 4.36
N GLY A 46 -14.58 3.55 3.29
CA GLY A 46 -14.06 3.30 1.94
C GLY A 46 -12.59 3.65 1.81
N LEU A 47 -12.17 4.76 2.40
CA LEU A 47 -10.76 5.16 2.42
C LEU A 47 -9.90 4.11 3.12
N ILE A 48 -10.33 3.66 4.30
CA ILE A 48 -9.60 2.66 5.08
C ILE A 48 -9.52 1.35 4.29
N GLN A 49 -10.61 0.93 3.66
CA GLN A 49 -10.63 -0.29 2.85
C GLN A 49 -9.67 -0.19 1.65
N CYS A 50 -9.64 0.95 0.98
CA CYS A 50 -8.70 1.18 -0.12
C CYS A 50 -7.24 1.12 0.37
N PHE A 51 -6.97 1.65 1.55
CA PHE A 51 -5.65 1.52 2.17
C PHE A 51 -5.29 0.06 2.41
N GLU A 52 -6.23 -0.72 2.95
CA GLU A 52 -5.98 -2.14 3.23
C GLU A 52 -5.63 -2.91 1.97
N PHE A 53 -6.39 -2.71 0.89
CA PHE A 53 -6.12 -3.37 -0.39
C PHE A 53 -4.78 -2.95 -0.97
N SER A 54 -4.48 -1.65 -0.94
CA SER A 54 -3.22 -1.14 -1.47
C SER A 54 -2.02 -1.65 -0.69
N HIS A 55 -2.13 -1.68 0.62
CA HIS A 55 -1.08 -2.21 1.50
C HIS A 55 -0.82 -3.69 1.20
N GLU A 56 -1.88 -4.48 1.11
CA GLU A 56 -1.77 -5.92 0.85
C GLU A 56 -1.06 -6.16 -0.48
N LEU A 57 -1.44 -5.44 -1.52
CA LEU A 57 -0.81 -5.60 -2.83
C LEU A 57 0.61 -5.05 -2.86
N ALA A 58 0.87 -3.96 -2.14
CA ALA A 58 2.22 -3.38 -2.09
C ALA A 58 3.25 -4.38 -1.56
N TRP A 59 2.98 -4.98 -0.39
CA TRP A 59 3.97 -5.90 0.17
C TRP A 59 4.08 -7.19 -0.65
N LYS A 60 3.01 -7.61 -1.32
CA LYS A 60 3.06 -8.75 -2.23
C LYS A 60 3.90 -8.46 -3.48
N VAL A 61 3.82 -7.24 -4.01
CA VAL A 61 4.73 -6.79 -5.09
C VAL A 61 6.18 -6.87 -4.60
N MET A 62 6.43 -6.35 -3.40
CA MET A 62 7.78 -6.40 -2.80
C MET A 62 8.28 -7.83 -2.70
N LYS A 63 7.45 -8.73 -2.22
CA LYS A 63 7.78 -10.15 -2.10
C LYS A 63 8.08 -10.77 -3.46
N ASP A 64 7.18 -10.60 -4.41
CA ASP A 64 7.32 -11.19 -5.73
C ASP A 64 8.57 -10.66 -6.45
N TYR A 65 8.84 -9.36 -6.32
CA TYR A 65 10.03 -8.76 -6.92
C TYR A 65 11.32 -9.28 -6.25
N ALA A 66 11.32 -9.40 -4.92
CA ALA A 66 12.47 -9.93 -4.20
C ALA A 66 12.75 -11.37 -4.62
N GLU A 67 11.72 -12.19 -4.79
CA GLU A 67 11.88 -13.56 -5.29
C GLU A 67 12.44 -13.57 -6.71
N HIS A 68 12.00 -12.63 -7.54
CA HIS A 68 12.55 -12.44 -8.88
C HIS A 68 14.05 -12.10 -8.83
N GLN A 69 14.51 -11.39 -7.80
CA GLN A 69 15.91 -11.06 -7.59
C GLN A 69 16.69 -12.22 -6.93
N GLY A 70 16.06 -13.36 -6.73
CA GLY A 70 16.71 -14.53 -6.17
C GLY A 70 16.64 -14.64 -4.65
N LEU A 71 15.95 -13.74 -3.99
CA LEU A 71 15.75 -13.80 -2.54
C LEU A 71 14.61 -14.77 -2.23
N MET A 72 14.91 -15.73 -1.37
CA MET A 72 13.98 -16.79 -0.98
C MET A 72 13.44 -16.54 0.43
N GLU A 73 12.33 -17.19 0.75
CA GLU A 73 11.81 -17.25 2.12
C GLU A 73 11.35 -15.94 2.70
N ILE A 74 10.52 -15.20 1.94
CA ILE A 74 9.82 -14.03 2.46
C ILE A 74 8.46 -14.51 2.99
N PHE A 75 8.29 -14.44 4.32
CA PHE A 75 7.14 -15.05 4.98
C PHE A 75 5.98 -14.12 5.26
N GLY A 76 6.07 -12.85 4.95
CA GLY A 76 4.97 -11.93 5.18
C GLY A 76 5.37 -10.49 4.94
N SER A 77 4.47 -9.58 5.33
CA SER A 77 4.63 -8.15 5.05
C SER A 77 5.88 -7.56 5.71
N ARG A 78 6.16 -7.95 6.95
CA ARG A 78 7.33 -7.42 7.67
C ARG A 78 8.63 -7.77 6.95
N ASP A 79 8.77 -9.03 6.54
CA ASP A 79 9.95 -9.47 5.80
C ASP A 79 10.05 -8.77 4.44
N ALA A 80 8.93 -8.66 3.73
CA ALA A 80 8.90 -8.01 2.43
C ALA A 80 9.35 -6.55 2.53
N ILE A 81 8.86 -5.82 3.52
CA ILE A 81 9.24 -4.43 3.75
C ILE A 81 10.71 -4.33 4.13
N ARG A 82 11.19 -5.22 5.00
CA ARG A 82 12.58 -5.22 5.43
C ARG A 82 13.52 -5.44 4.25
N TYR A 83 13.24 -6.40 3.39
CA TYR A 83 14.05 -6.67 2.20
C TYR A 83 13.96 -5.51 1.20
N SER A 84 12.79 -4.91 1.06
CA SER A 84 12.62 -3.78 0.15
C SER A 84 13.45 -2.57 0.58
N LEU A 85 13.58 -2.36 1.89
CA LEU A 85 14.48 -1.33 2.42
C LEU A 85 15.93 -1.63 2.04
N ARG A 86 16.35 -2.89 2.13
CA ARG A 86 17.72 -3.31 1.76
C ARG A 86 17.97 -3.18 0.26
N LEU A 87 16.97 -3.51 -0.55
CA LEU A 87 17.07 -3.44 -2.01
C LEU A 87 16.95 -2.01 -2.55
N GLY A 88 16.56 -1.06 -1.72
CA GLY A 88 16.37 0.31 -2.15
C GLY A 88 15.08 0.56 -2.90
N LEU A 89 14.12 -0.37 -2.83
CA LEU A 89 12.79 -0.16 -3.43
C LEU A 89 12.00 0.87 -2.65
N ILE A 90 12.23 0.93 -1.35
CA ILE A 90 11.66 1.92 -0.44
C ILE A 90 12.79 2.44 0.46
N ASP A 91 12.62 3.64 0.99
CA ASP A 91 13.68 4.30 1.78
C ASP A 91 13.18 4.87 3.11
N ASP A 92 11.96 4.55 3.51
CA ASP A 92 11.35 5.13 4.70
C ASP A 92 10.86 4.03 5.65
N GLY A 93 11.40 4.07 6.89
CA GLY A 93 11.01 3.11 7.92
C GLY A 93 9.55 3.21 8.36
N LEU A 94 8.85 4.30 8.00
CA LEU A 94 7.42 4.44 8.28
C LEU A 94 6.58 3.37 7.57
N TRP A 95 7.14 2.69 6.58
CA TRP A 95 6.48 1.52 5.99
C TRP A 95 6.15 0.46 7.04
N MET A 96 6.95 0.33 8.10
CA MET A 96 6.64 -0.63 9.17
C MET A 96 5.36 -0.24 9.93
N ASP A 97 5.06 1.05 10.00
CA ASP A 97 3.84 1.52 10.67
C ASP A 97 2.57 1.15 9.89
N THR A 98 2.69 0.92 8.57
CA THR A 98 1.54 0.46 7.78
C THR A 98 1.03 -0.88 8.28
N ILE A 99 1.94 -1.75 8.73
CA ILE A 99 1.60 -3.07 9.26
C ILE A 99 0.78 -2.91 10.54
N LYS A 100 1.24 -2.03 11.42
CA LYS A 100 0.58 -1.77 12.70
C LYS A 100 -0.85 -1.28 12.49
N ASP A 101 -1.02 -0.27 11.63
CA ASP A 101 -2.35 0.30 11.38
C ASP A 101 -3.23 -0.68 10.62
N ARG A 102 -2.68 -1.46 9.68
CA ARG A 102 -3.44 -2.50 8.99
C ARG A 102 -3.96 -3.55 9.98
N ASN A 103 -3.16 -3.90 10.97
CA ASN A 103 -3.59 -4.85 12.01
C ASN A 103 -4.72 -4.27 12.85
N VAL A 104 -4.67 -2.97 13.15
CA VAL A 104 -5.75 -2.31 13.90
C VAL A 104 -7.05 -2.33 13.08
N THR A 105 -6.99 -2.04 11.77
CA THR A 105 -8.19 -1.98 10.94
C THR A 105 -8.81 -3.34 10.67
N SER A 106 -8.08 -4.45 10.93
CA SER A 106 -8.62 -5.79 10.78
C SER A 106 -9.52 -6.19 11.94
N HIS A 107 -9.60 -5.37 12.99
CA HIS A 107 -10.45 -5.60 14.17
C HIS A 107 -11.45 -4.47 14.29
N HIS A 108 -12.40 -4.61 15.22
CA HIS A 108 -13.34 -3.53 15.51
C HIS A 108 -12.58 -2.35 16.13
N TYR A 109 -12.86 -1.14 15.68
CA TYR A 109 -12.20 0.08 16.16
C TYR A 109 -13.23 1.21 16.29
N ASP A 110 -12.94 2.17 17.19
CA ASP A 110 -13.83 3.30 17.47
C ASP A 110 -13.57 4.48 16.51
N ASP A 111 -14.39 5.51 16.64
CA ASP A 111 -14.29 6.70 15.79
C ASP A 111 -12.97 7.44 15.96
N GLU A 112 -12.44 7.50 17.18
CA GLU A 112 -11.18 8.17 17.45
C GLU A 112 -10.03 7.46 16.72
N THR A 113 -10.00 6.13 16.82
CA THR A 113 -9.01 5.31 16.12
C THR A 113 -9.14 5.45 14.61
N ALA A 114 -10.38 5.44 14.09
CA ALA A 114 -10.62 5.61 12.67
C ALA A 114 -10.11 6.97 12.17
N SER A 115 -10.32 8.05 12.94
CA SER A 115 -9.83 9.38 12.59
C SER A 115 -8.32 9.45 12.58
N THR A 116 -7.67 8.80 13.53
CA THR A 116 -6.21 8.73 13.59
C THR A 116 -5.66 8.00 12.36
N ILE A 117 -6.25 6.87 12.01
CA ILE A 117 -5.83 6.08 10.85
C ILE A 117 -6.07 6.86 9.55
N GLU A 118 -7.21 7.53 9.42
CA GLU A 118 -7.50 8.40 8.29
C GLU A 118 -6.37 9.43 8.08
N SER A 119 -5.95 10.09 9.14
CA SER A 119 -4.86 11.07 9.10
C SER A 119 -3.55 10.41 8.66
N HIS A 120 -3.21 9.25 9.19
CA HIS A 120 -2.02 8.51 8.81
C HIS A 120 -2.05 8.12 7.32
N ILE A 121 -3.20 7.66 6.84
CA ILE A 121 -3.34 7.26 5.43
C ILE A 121 -3.07 8.45 4.51
N ILE A 122 -3.73 9.57 4.78
CA ILE A 122 -3.64 10.73 3.90
C ILE A 122 -2.26 11.37 3.95
N ASN A 123 -1.69 11.52 5.14
CA ASN A 123 -0.49 12.32 5.34
C ASN A 123 0.80 11.53 5.28
N ILE A 124 0.76 10.22 5.52
CA ILE A 124 1.96 9.38 5.60
C ILE A 124 1.92 8.26 4.57
N TYR A 125 0.92 7.39 4.60
CA TYR A 125 0.94 6.15 3.83
C TYR A 125 0.68 6.36 2.35
N TYR A 126 -0.27 7.21 2.00
CA TYR A 126 -0.55 7.48 0.60
C TYR A 126 0.68 8.04 -0.13
N PRO A 127 1.41 9.03 0.42
CA PRO A 127 2.66 9.47 -0.23
C PRO A 127 3.70 8.36 -0.37
N LEU A 128 3.82 7.46 0.61
CA LEU A 128 4.73 6.32 0.50
C LEU A 128 4.33 5.40 -0.65
N PHE A 129 3.03 5.14 -0.79
CA PHE A 129 2.50 4.27 -1.83
C PHE A 129 2.72 4.86 -3.23
N VAL A 130 2.54 6.16 -3.38
CA VAL A 130 2.79 6.86 -4.65
C VAL A 130 4.25 6.76 -5.03
N LYS A 131 5.14 6.97 -4.08
CA LYS A 131 6.58 6.87 -4.31
C LYS A 131 6.99 5.47 -4.72
N PHE A 132 6.42 4.46 -4.06
CA PHE A 132 6.69 3.05 -4.39
C PHE A 132 6.25 2.74 -5.82
N GLU A 133 5.10 3.24 -6.24
CA GLU A 133 4.63 3.05 -7.63
C GLU A 133 5.67 3.57 -8.62
N LYS A 134 6.21 4.76 -8.38
CA LYS A 134 7.22 5.35 -9.27
C LYS A 134 8.47 4.47 -9.37
N VAL A 135 8.94 3.96 -8.24
CA VAL A 135 10.13 3.11 -8.22
C VAL A 135 9.87 1.82 -9.02
N MET A 136 8.73 1.19 -8.83
CA MET A 136 8.43 -0.07 -9.51
C MET A 136 8.16 0.14 -11.00
N LEU A 137 7.64 1.30 -11.41
CA LEU A 137 7.52 1.63 -12.84
C LEU A 137 8.89 1.67 -13.50
N GLU A 138 9.88 2.25 -12.83
CA GLU A 138 11.26 2.26 -13.33
C GLU A 138 11.81 0.84 -13.47
N LYS A 139 11.51 -0.03 -12.49
CA LYS A 139 11.95 -1.42 -12.53
C LYS A 139 11.30 -2.19 -13.67
N MET A 140 10.08 -1.85 -14.06
CA MET A 140 9.42 -2.50 -15.19
C MET A 140 10.10 -2.21 -16.52
N GLU A 141 10.80 -1.09 -16.63
CA GLU A 141 11.46 -0.66 -17.85
C GLU A 141 12.90 -1.20 -17.98
N GLU A 142 13.40 -1.83 -16.96
CA GLU A 142 14.75 -2.40 -16.96
C GLU A 142 14.85 -3.72 -17.72
#